data_681b999ce3c39a663ab300a11d4dee37
#
_entry.id   681b999ce3c39a663ab300a11d4dee37
#
_cell.length_a   1.000
_cell.length_b   1.000
_cell.length_c   1.000
_cell.angle_alpha   90.00
_cell.angle_beta   90.00
_cell.angle_gamma   90.00
#
_symmetry.space_group_name_H-M   'P 1'
#
loop_
_entity.id
_entity.type
_entity.pdbx_description
1 polymer ?
#
loop_
_entity_poly.entity_id
_entity_poly.type
_entity_poly.pdbx_seq_one_letter_code
_entity_poly.pdbx_strand_id
1 'polypeptide(L)'
;MKRLSITILLLAAVLFLFSCAAKQLSLPQFDAKQFDTDLYQSKVDTFLILFDASSSMKELCQGNQKLGVARALAQRMNQIIPELGQDAALRSIGHSSAVSDKPTALLYGIEQYNSGALAGQLKKISEPGGLTPLCSGFKAVKEDLKGLYGKKNAVIIISDGEADKDNIIKNAQSLKDEFGESVCFYPIQVGESANGTALMKQIADIGCGFYSHAKDLIGGSGMADFVEKVLLEEKPPQLPIDSDNDGIPDNYDKCLNTPKYARVNAEGCWVLNDILFNTNNSKLDLSANYILDEIVYVLERNPGLTIDISGYTDNVGSFDYNVNLSQTRADAVKAYLVSKGIVESRLNAKGFGPNNPAESNDTEEGRAMNRR
;
A
#
# COMPACT_ATOMS: atom_id res chain seq x y z
N MET A 1 63.76 83.93 15.43
CA MET A 1 63.50 82.86 14.41
C MET A 1 62.48 81.87 15.02
N LYS A 2 61.24 82.09 14.71
CA LYS A 2 60.13 81.18 15.16
C LYS A 2 59.77 80.20 14.03
N ARG A 3 59.95 78.92 14.26
CA ARG A 3 59.49 77.86 13.31
C ARG A 3 58.02 77.62 13.51
N LEU A 4 57.25 77.77 12.45
CA LEU A 4 55.82 77.48 12.37
C LEU A 4 55.64 76.01 11.92
N SER A 5 55.14 75.17 12.79
CA SER A 5 54.80 73.77 12.43
C SER A 5 53.35 73.68 11.93
N ILE A 6 53.21 73.34 10.67
CA ILE A 6 51.91 73.06 10.06
C ILE A 6 51.56 71.62 10.27
N THR A 7 50.57 71.38 11.07
CA THR A 7 50.00 70.00 11.27
C THR A 7 48.92 69.79 10.23
N ILE A 8 49.14 68.91 9.27
CA ILE A 8 48.17 68.47 8.29
C ILE A 8 47.29 67.39 8.94
N LEU A 9 46.01 67.75 9.11
CA LEU A 9 45.00 66.82 9.61
C LEU A 9 44.44 66.01 8.40
N LEU A 10 44.84 64.74 8.23
CA LEU A 10 44.28 63.84 7.24
C LEU A 10 42.94 63.28 7.78
N LEU A 11 41.81 63.75 7.22
CA LEU A 11 40.49 63.27 7.48
C LEU A 11 40.29 62.02 6.60
N ALA A 12 40.47 60.86 7.16
CA ALA A 12 40.14 59.60 6.51
C ALA A 12 38.59 59.36 6.56
N ALA A 13 37.94 59.67 5.46
CA ALA A 13 36.55 59.34 5.27
C ALA A 13 36.43 57.82 5.03
N VAL A 14 36.08 57.07 6.07
CA VAL A 14 35.71 55.64 5.96
C VAL A 14 34.30 55.56 5.37
N LEU A 15 34.22 55.33 4.08
CA LEU A 15 32.98 54.95 3.39
C LEU A 15 32.61 53.51 3.83
N PHE A 16 31.72 53.41 4.81
CA PHE A 16 31.02 52.15 5.08
C PHE A 16 30.08 51.90 3.90
N LEU A 17 30.54 51.11 2.95
CA LEU A 17 29.66 50.42 1.99
C LEU A 17 28.88 49.39 2.76
N PHE A 18 27.68 49.75 3.25
CA PHE A 18 26.68 48.79 3.64
C PHE A 18 26.24 48.04 2.36
N SER A 19 26.93 46.98 2.04
CA SER A 19 26.41 45.95 1.15
C SER A 19 25.19 45.35 1.85
N CYS A 20 23.99 45.83 1.50
CA CYS A 20 22.76 45.07 1.75
C CYS A 20 22.82 43.80 0.91
N ALA A 21 23.60 42.82 1.32
CA ALA A 21 23.40 41.46 0.88
C ALA A 21 22.02 41.04 1.41
N ALA A 22 21.04 41.06 0.53
CA ALA A 22 19.71 40.50 0.85
C ALA A 22 19.97 39.11 1.43
N LYS A 23 19.69 38.93 2.72
CA LYS A 23 19.88 37.66 3.42
C LYS A 23 18.96 36.65 2.75
N GLN A 24 19.54 35.81 1.91
CA GLN A 24 18.80 34.72 1.30
C GLN A 24 18.22 33.89 2.45
N LEU A 25 16.88 33.90 2.61
CA LEU A 25 16.24 33.10 3.61
C LEU A 25 16.52 31.63 3.24
N SER A 26 17.11 30.89 4.16
CA SER A 26 17.23 29.44 3.98
C SER A 26 15.83 28.84 3.93
N LEU A 27 15.58 27.96 2.94
CA LEU A 27 14.36 27.18 2.93
C LEU A 27 14.24 26.38 4.24
N PRO A 28 13.01 26.14 4.74
CA PRO A 28 12.81 25.32 5.94
C PRO A 28 13.54 23.99 5.85
N GLN A 29 14.00 23.49 7.00
CA GLN A 29 14.54 22.13 7.08
C GLN A 29 13.49 21.14 6.54
N PHE A 30 13.95 20.14 5.81
CA PHE A 30 13.09 19.10 5.22
C PHE A 30 13.46 17.74 5.82
N ASP A 31 12.55 17.22 6.62
CA ASP A 31 12.63 15.87 7.12
C ASP A 31 11.79 14.97 6.21
N ALA A 32 12.47 14.17 5.40
CA ALA A 32 11.82 13.30 4.42
C ALA A 32 11.08 12.15 5.13
N LYS A 33 9.74 12.20 5.14
CA LYS A 33 8.91 11.05 5.54
C LYS A 33 9.12 9.93 4.51
N GLN A 34 9.51 8.75 4.96
CA GLN A 34 9.52 7.57 4.12
C GLN A 34 8.17 6.86 4.23
N PHE A 35 7.62 6.44 3.09
CA PHE A 35 6.41 5.63 3.04
C PHE A 35 6.79 4.16 3.00
N ASP A 36 6.17 3.36 3.86
CA ASP A 36 6.38 1.92 3.91
C ASP A 36 5.74 1.26 2.67
N THR A 37 6.57 0.67 1.84
CA THR A 37 6.14 0.01 0.60
C THR A 37 5.30 -1.24 0.85
N ASP A 38 5.31 -1.80 2.05
CA ASP A 38 4.44 -2.91 2.43
C ASP A 38 3.01 -2.44 2.75
N LEU A 39 2.85 -1.19 3.21
CA LEU A 39 1.57 -0.61 3.57
C LEU A 39 0.91 0.18 2.43
N TYR A 40 1.71 0.72 1.50
CA TYR A 40 1.22 1.59 0.43
C TYR A 40 1.39 0.97 -0.95
N GLN A 41 0.47 1.31 -1.84
CA GLN A 41 0.58 1.07 -3.28
C GLN A 41 0.37 2.38 -4.05
N SER A 42 0.77 2.40 -5.32
CA SER A 42 0.53 3.57 -6.16
C SER A 42 -0.96 3.74 -6.43
N LYS A 43 -1.47 4.95 -6.17
CA LYS A 43 -2.84 5.36 -6.48
C LYS A 43 -3.01 5.69 -7.96
N VAL A 44 -1.92 6.01 -8.65
CA VAL A 44 -1.89 6.42 -10.04
C VAL A 44 -0.97 5.51 -10.86
N ASP A 45 -1.31 5.29 -12.11
CA ASP A 45 -0.44 4.54 -13.04
C ASP A 45 0.73 5.41 -13.51
N THR A 46 0.48 6.74 -13.67
CA THR A 46 1.49 7.69 -14.15
C THR A 46 1.37 9.01 -13.40
N PHE A 47 2.49 9.61 -13.02
CA PHE A 47 2.53 11.02 -12.65
C PHE A 47 3.45 11.79 -13.59
N LEU A 48 3.01 13.00 -13.99
CA LEU A 48 3.77 13.91 -14.84
C LEU A 48 3.96 15.24 -14.13
N ILE A 49 5.21 15.68 -13.98
CA ILE A 49 5.55 17.01 -13.47
C ILE A 49 5.67 17.97 -14.65
N LEU A 50 4.76 18.93 -14.76
CA LEU A 50 4.86 20.07 -15.65
C LEU A 50 5.53 21.22 -14.90
N PHE A 51 6.81 21.44 -15.19
CA PHE A 51 7.68 22.32 -14.44
C PHE A 51 7.92 23.63 -15.18
N ASP A 52 7.51 24.74 -14.57
CA ASP A 52 7.71 26.09 -15.12
C ASP A 52 9.11 26.62 -14.77
N ALA A 53 9.87 26.95 -15.80
CA ALA A 53 11.16 27.59 -15.71
C ALA A 53 11.21 28.89 -16.53
N SER A 54 10.08 29.58 -16.69
CA SER A 54 9.95 30.83 -17.44
C SER A 54 10.63 32.01 -16.77
N SER A 55 10.64 33.13 -17.47
CA SER A 55 11.33 34.37 -17.02
C SER A 55 10.74 34.95 -15.73
N SER A 56 9.43 34.80 -15.47
CA SER A 56 8.78 35.22 -14.22
C SER A 56 9.32 34.47 -13.00
N MET A 57 9.83 33.26 -13.20
CA MET A 57 10.46 32.46 -12.15
C MET A 57 11.83 32.99 -11.69
N LYS A 58 12.35 34.09 -12.33
CA LYS A 58 13.52 34.86 -11.83
C LYS A 58 13.19 35.68 -10.59
N GLU A 59 11.95 36.09 -10.44
CA GLU A 59 11.52 36.95 -9.36
C GLU A 59 11.73 36.29 -8.00
N LEU A 60 11.83 37.15 -6.98
CA LEU A 60 11.98 36.68 -5.60
C LEU A 60 10.61 36.45 -4.96
N CYS A 61 10.49 35.33 -4.26
CA CYS A 61 9.40 35.01 -3.36
C CYS A 61 10.00 34.77 -1.97
N GLN A 62 9.64 35.56 -0.98
CA GLN A 62 10.15 35.48 0.39
C GLN A 62 11.71 35.43 0.45
N GLY A 63 12.38 36.26 -0.36
CA GLY A 63 13.84 36.32 -0.41
C GLY A 63 14.55 35.22 -1.19
N ASN A 64 13.81 34.24 -1.73
CA ASN A 64 14.33 33.19 -2.59
C ASN A 64 13.82 33.33 -4.01
N GLN A 65 14.62 32.96 -5.00
CA GLN A 65 14.18 32.93 -6.39
C GLN A 65 13.06 31.86 -6.55
N LYS A 66 11.96 32.24 -7.22
CA LYS A 66 10.82 31.33 -7.46
C LYS A 66 11.29 30.00 -8.08
N LEU A 67 12.18 30.01 -9.07
CA LEU A 67 12.74 28.78 -9.67
C LEU A 67 13.47 27.92 -8.62
N GLY A 68 14.21 28.53 -7.71
CA GLY A 68 14.89 27.83 -6.62
C GLY A 68 13.90 27.11 -5.69
N VAL A 69 12.79 27.78 -5.35
CA VAL A 69 11.70 27.22 -4.56
C VAL A 69 11.02 26.06 -5.32
N ALA A 70 10.66 26.25 -6.59
CA ALA A 70 10.04 25.23 -7.44
C ALA A 70 10.90 23.99 -7.56
N ARG A 71 12.21 24.17 -7.78
CA ARG A 71 13.16 23.04 -7.87
C ARG A 71 13.30 22.31 -6.53
N ALA A 72 13.37 23.05 -5.42
CA ALA A 72 13.42 22.43 -4.10
C ALA A 72 12.15 21.63 -3.81
N LEU A 73 10.97 22.12 -4.20
CA LEU A 73 9.70 21.37 -4.09
C LEU A 73 9.76 20.06 -4.87
N ALA A 74 10.12 20.12 -6.16
CA ALA A 74 10.19 18.93 -6.99
C ALA A 74 11.24 17.92 -6.48
N GLN A 75 12.39 18.39 -5.97
CA GLN A 75 13.42 17.56 -5.37
C GLN A 75 12.95 16.89 -4.07
N ARG A 76 12.28 17.66 -3.19
CA ARG A 76 11.74 17.15 -1.92
C ARG A 76 10.63 16.13 -2.16
N MET A 77 9.75 16.40 -3.10
CA MET A 77 8.73 15.46 -3.53
C MET A 77 9.36 14.15 -4.04
N ASN A 78 10.36 14.27 -4.91
CA ASN A 78 11.09 13.11 -5.44
C ASN A 78 11.82 12.28 -4.35
N GLN A 79 12.23 12.89 -3.24
CA GLN A 79 12.89 12.19 -2.13
C GLN A 79 11.96 11.29 -1.33
N ILE A 80 10.65 11.55 -1.37
CA ILE A 80 9.66 10.84 -0.55
C ILE A 80 8.69 9.96 -1.35
N ILE A 81 8.61 10.13 -2.69
CA ILE A 81 7.81 9.23 -3.52
C ILE A 81 8.49 7.85 -3.56
N PRO A 82 7.81 6.78 -3.11
CA PRO A 82 8.35 5.43 -3.21
C PRO A 82 8.27 4.90 -4.65
N GLU A 83 9.23 4.05 -5.03
CA GLU A 83 9.23 3.36 -6.32
C GLU A 83 8.33 2.12 -6.25
N LEU A 84 7.05 2.30 -6.62
CA LEU A 84 6.00 1.28 -6.53
C LEU A 84 5.59 0.71 -7.91
N GLY A 85 6.43 0.95 -8.94
CA GLY A 85 6.20 0.46 -10.29
C GLY A 85 5.37 1.41 -11.18
N GLN A 86 4.94 2.57 -10.66
CA GLN A 86 4.28 3.61 -11.43
C GLN A 86 5.22 4.23 -12.47
N ASP A 87 4.66 4.75 -13.56
CA ASP A 87 5.39 5.54 -14.55
C ASP A 87 5.52 7.00 -14.11
N ALA A 88 6.57 7.68 -14.58
CA ALA A 88 6.76 9.10 -14.31
C ALA A 88 7.27 9.87 -15.52
N ALA A 89 7.01 11.18 -15.52
CA ALA A 89 7.56 12.11 -16.52
C ALA A 89 7.89 13.48 -15.91
N LEU A 90 8.88 14.16 -16.49
CA LEU A 90 9.21 15.55 -16.20
C LEU A 90 9.24 16.34 -17.51
N ARG A 91 8.31 17.26 -17.66
CA ARG A 91 8.28 18.22 -18.76
C ARG A 91 8.58 19.61 -18.25
N SER A 92 9.61 20.24 -18.80
CA SER A 92 9.93 21.65 -18.53
C SER A 92 9.32 22.56 -19.57
N ILE A 93 8.87 23.74 -19.16
CA ILE A 93 8.38 24.83 -20.01
C ILE A 93 9.12 26.13 -19.71
N GLY A 94 9.30 26.98 -20.74
CA GLY A 94 9.90 28.31 -20.59
C GLY A 94 11.35 28.30 -20.11
N HIS A 95 12.03 27.20 -20.18
CA HIS A 95 13.42 27.03 -19.76
C HIS A 95 14.41 27.76 -20.69
N SER A 96 15.65 27.92 -20.24
CA SER A 96 16.73 28.49 -21.03
C SER A 96 17.16 27.59 -22.19
N SER A 97 17.83 28.15 -23.22
CA SER A 97 18.40 27.38 -24.33
C SER A 97 19.43 26.33 -23.90
N ALA A 98 20.00 26.45 -22.70
CA ALA A 98 20.87 25.41 -22.12
C ALA A 98 20.12 24.09 -21.85
N VAL A 99 18.79 24.13 -21.68
CA VAL A 99 17.95 22.94 -21.53
C VAL A 99 17.44 22.48 -22.90
N SER A 100 16.86 23.39 -23.71
CA SER A 100 16.35 23.12 -25.06
C SER A 100 16.01 24.43 -25.78
N ASP A 101 16.13 24.44 -27.10
CA ASP A 101 15.69 25.56 -27.95
C ASP A 101 14.17 25.55 -28.21
N LYS A 102 13.48 24.51 -27.79
CA LYS A 102 12.02 24.42 -27.89
C LYS A 102 11.34 25.05 -26.68
N PRO A 103 10.13 25.57 -26.78
CA PRO A 103 9.41 26.20 -25.67
C PRO A 103 9.03 25.19 -24.57
N THR A 104 9.00 23.92 -24.86
CA THR A 104 8.77 22.81 -23.93
C THR A 104 9.68 21.63 -24.23
N ALA A 105 10.16 20.92 -23.23
CA ALA A 105 11.00 19.73 -23.38
C ALA A 105 10.59 18.64 -22.39
N LEU A 106 10.42 17.42 -22.88
CA LEU A 106 10.29 16.23 -22.05
C LEU A 106 11.71 15.82 -21.62
N LEU A 107 12.07 16.04 -20.38
CA LEU A 107 13.41 15.80 -19.84
C LEU A 107 13.55 14.41 -19.25
N TYR A 108 12.48 13.89 -18.68
CA TYR A 108 12.33 12.52 -18.22
C TYR A 108 11.09 11.97 -18.91
N GLY A 109 11.23 10.91 -19.67
CA GLY A 109 10.16 10.36 -20.51
C GLY A 109 9.14 9.59 -19.71
N ILE A 110 8.00 9.25 -20.32
CA ILE A 110 7.05 8.37 -19.64
C ILE A 110 7.68 6.96 -19.60
N GLU A 111 8.25 6.66 -18.46
CA GLU A 111 8.94 5.41 -18.17
C GLU A 111 8.78 5.05 -16.70
N GLN A 112 9.07 3.81 -16.34
CA GLN A 112 9.00 3.38 -14.95
C GLN A 112 9.79 4.34 -14.04
N TYR A 113 9.12 4.85 -13.00
CA TYR A 113 9.69 5.83 -12.11
C TYR A 113 10.97 5.33 -11.45
N ASN A 114 12.02 6.14 -11.59
CA ASN A 114 13.28 5.99 -10.88
C ASN A 114 13.69 7.35 -10.30
N SER A 115 13.76 7.42 -8.98
CA SER A 115 14.01 8.66 -8.23
C SER A 115 15.37 9.28 -8.55
N GLY A 116 16.41 8.45 -8.76
CA GLY A 116 17.75 8.90 -9.13
C GLY A 116 17.79 9.52 -10.52
N ALA A 117 17.13 8.90 -11.50
CA ALA A 117 17.05 9.40 -12.87
C ALA A 117 16.29 10.74 -12.93
N LEU A 118 15.13 10.84 -12.29
CA LEU A 118 14.34 12.07 -12.20
C LEU A 118 15.13 13.19 -11.51
N ALA A 119 15.83 12.91 -10.40
CA ALA A 119 16.69 13.88 -9.72
C ALA A 119 17.80 14.41 -10.63
N GLY A 120 18.39 13.56 -11.47
CA GLY A 120 19.38 13.93 -12.47
C GLY A 120 18.85 14.93 -13.50
N GLN A 121 17.60 14.77 -13.93
CA GLN A 121 16.98 15.68 -14.91
C GLN A 121 16.56 17.01 -14.27
N LEU A 122 16.04 17.00 -13.04
CA LEU A 122 15.70 18.21 -12.29
C LEU A 122 16.91 19.15 -12.12
N LYS A 123 18.12 18.61 -11.98
CA LYS A 123 19.36 19.41 -11.87
C LYS A 123 19.67 20.20 -13.15
N LYS A 124 19.23 19.75 -14.32
CA LYS A 124 19.46 20.43 -15.60
C LYS A 124 18.68 21.74 -15.71
N ILE A 125 17.58 21.88 -14.97
CA ILE A 125 16.79 23.12 -14.93
C ILE A 125 17.45 24.08 -13.94
N SER A 126 18.55 24.70 -14.34
CA SER A 126 19.37 25.57 -13.46
C SER A 126 18.98 27.04 -13.51
N GLU A 127 18.52 27.51 -14.67
CA GLU A 127 18.24 28.91 -14.94
C GLU A 127 16.87 29.11 -15.60
N PRO A 128 16.14 30.16 -15.20
CA PRO A 128 14.91 30.54 -15.87
C PRO A 128 15.20 31.10 -17.27
N GLY A 129 14.30 30.81 -18.21
CA GLY A 129 14.50 31.16 -19.61
C GLY A 129 13.49 32.15 -20.18
N GLY A 130 12.70 31.70 -21.14
CA GLY A 130 11.83 32.47 -21.99
C GLY A 130 10.47 32.84 -21.39
N LEU A 131 9.48 33.02 -22.28
CA LEU A 131 8.10 33.32 -21.89
C LEU A 131 7.49 32.13 -21.16
N THR A 132 6.35 32.35 -20.48
CA THR A 132 5.60 31.28 -19.75
C THR A 132 4.65 30.57 -20.72
N PRO A 133 5.07 29.46 -21.39
CA PRO A 133 4.26 28.78 -22.40
C PRO A 133 3.38 27.68 -21.79
N LEU A 134 2.68 27.95 -20.68
CA LEU A 134 1.77 26.97 -20.04
C LEU A 134 0.75 26.41 -21.02
N CYS A 135 0.25 27.24 -21.94
CA CYS A 135 -0.62 26.79 -23.03
C CYS A 135 0.03 25.70 -23.89
N SER A 136 1.30 25.91 -24.29
CA SER A 136 2.08 24.91 -25.02
C SER A 136 2.41 23.69 -24.13
N GLY A 137 2.59 23.91 -22.83
CA GLY A 137 2.79 22.86 -21.84
C GLY A 137 1.61 21.88 -21.81
N PHE A 138 0.38 22.37 -21.68
CA PHE A 138 -0.82 21.51 -21.72
C PHE A 138 -0.99 20.76 -23.03
N LYS A 139 -0.70 21.41 -24.19
CA LYS A 139 -0.71 20.72 -25.47
C LYS A 139 0.32 19.59 -25.53
N ALA A 140 1.50 19.83 -25.00
CA ALA A 140 2.57 18.83 -24.99
C ALA A 140 2.27 17.69 -24.01
N VAL A 141 1.72 17.97 -22.83
CA VAL A 141 1.23 16.95 -21.88
C VAL A 141 0.16 16.07 -22.52
N LYS A 142 -0.76 16.68 -23.30
CA LYS A 142 -1.78 15.95 -24.05
C LYS A 142 -1.16 14.93 -25.03
N GLU A 143 -0.10 15.32 -25.74
CA GLU A 143 0.64 14.42 -26.62
C GLU A 143 1.42 13.35 -25.85
N ASP A 144 2.05 13.73 -24.72
CA ASP A 144 2.78 12.78 -23.87
C ASP A 144 1.88 11.66 -23.32
N LEU A 145 0.66 12.01 -22.94
CA LEU A 145 -0.30 11.04 -22.36
C LEU A 145 -1.03 10.20 -23.43
N LYS A 146 -0.80 10.43 -24.72
CA LYS A 146 -1.36 9.58 -25.78
C LYS A 146 -0.93 8.12 -25.58
N GLY A 147 -1.88 7.21 -25.62
CA GLY A 147 -1.66 5.80 -25.33
C GLY A 147 -1.86 5.38 -23.87
N LEU A 148 -2.11 6.34 -22.96
CA LEU A 148 -2.41 6.07 -21.56
C LEU A 148 -3.90 6.26 -21.21
N TYR A 149 -4.76 6.08 -22.20
CA TYR A 149 -6.20 6.11 -22.01
C TYR A 149 -6.67 5.02 -21.04
N GLY A 150 -7.53 5.41 -20.09
CA GLY A 150 -8.03 4.50 -19.05
C GLY A 150 -7.08 4.26 -17.89
N LYS A 151 -5.84 4.76 -17.98
CA LYS A 151 -4.89 4.78 -16.85
C LYS A 151 -5.15 6.00 -15.97
N LYS A 152 -4.86 5.88 -14.67
CA LYS A 152 -4.93 7.01 -13.72
C LYS A 152 -3.69 7.88 -13.86
N ASN A 153 -3.83 9.10 -14.38
CA ASN A 153 -2.71 10.02 -14.64
C ASN A 153 -2.82 11.25 -13.73
N ALA A 154 -1.79 11.53 -12.95
CA ALA A 154 -1.68 12.75 -12.16
C ALA A 154 -0.75 13.75 -12.86
N VAL A 155 -1.25 14.95 -13.19
CA VAL A 155 -0.43 16.05 -13.74
C VAL A 155 -0.19 17.06 -12.64
N ILE A 156 1.04 17.10 -12.14
CA ILE A 156 1.48 18.01 -11.08
C ILE A 156 2.11 19.23 -11.76
N ILE A 157 1.52 20.42 -11.59
CA ILE A 157 1.92 21.65 -12.27
C ILE A 157 2.61 22.56 -11.27
N ILE A 158 3.91 22.83 -11.44
CA ILE A 158 4.67 23.71 -10.56
C ILE A 158 4.96 25.01 -11.33
N SER A 159 4.27 26.11 -11.01
CA SER A 159 4.36 27.39 -11.71
C SER A 159 3.95 28.55 -10.79
N ASP A 160 4.30 29.79 -11.13
CA ASP A 160 3.76 30.99 -10.47
C ASP A 160 2.39 31.40 -11.02
N GLY A 161 1.96 30.79 -12.12
CA GLY A 161 0.68 31.06 -12.78
C GLY A 161 0.60 32.40 -13.50
N GLU A 162 1.74 33.07 -13.73
CA GLU A 162 1.78 34.37 -14.43
C GLU A 162 1.79 34.14 -15.94
N ALA A 163 0.60 33.96 -16.54
CA ALA A 163 0.46 33.69 -17.95
C ALA A 163 -0.93 34.11 -18.48
N ASP A 164 -1.09 34.13 -19.81
CA ASP A 164 -2.39 34.41 -20.47
C ASP A 164 -3.42 33.32 -20.12
N LYS A 165 -4.41 33.69 -19.33
CA LYS A 165 -5.39 32.83 -18.70
C LYS A 165 -6.28 32.06 -19.69
N ASP A 166 -6.83 32.77 -20.69
CA ASP A 166 -7.93 32.20 -21.51
C ASP A 166 -7.49 31.02 -22.35
N ASN A 167 -6.30 31.09 -22.92
CA ASN A 167 -5.74 30.01 -23.72
C ASN A 167 -5.29 28.81 -22.87
N ILE A 168 -4.84 29.05 -21.65
CA ILE A 168 -4.44 27.98 -20.73
C ILE A 168 -5.66 27.16 -20.30
N ILE A 169 -6.73 27.83 -19.88
CA ILE A 169 -7.97 27.19 -19.47
C ILE A 169 -8.57 26.33 -20.58
N LYS A 170 -8.61 26.86 -21.83
CA LYS A 170 -9.06 26.08 -23.00
C LYS A 170 -8.24 24.82 -23.23
N ASN A 171 -6.93 24.88 -23.06
CA ASN A 171 -6.08 23.70 -23.27
C ASN A 171 -6.17 22.71 -22.11
N ALA A 172 -6.29 23.19 -20.87
CA ALA A 172 -6.55 22.33 -19.72
C ALA A 172 -7.91 21.59 -19.89
N GLN A 173 -8.95 22.32 -20.30
CA GLN A 173 -10.26 21.74 -20.60
C GLN A 173 -10.18 20.72 -21.74
N SER A 174 -9.49 21.04 -22.85
CA SER A 174 -9.31 20.11 -23.97
C SER A 174 -8.57 18.82 -23.57
N LEU A 175 -7.62 18.90 -22.65
CA LEU A 175 -6.94 17.73 -22.10
C LEU A 175 -7.92 16.91 -21.22
N LYS A 176 -8.71 17.57 -20.36
CA LYS A 176 -9.72 16.91 -19.52
C LYS A 176 -10.82 16.27 -20.36
N ASP A 177 -11.30 16.95 -21.41
CA ASP A 177 -12.35 16.43 -22.31
C ASP A 177 -11.89 15.15 -23.05
N GLU A 178 -10.58 15.05 -23.39
CA GLU A 178 -10.04 13.88 -24.08
C GLU A 178 -9.81 12.68 -23.15
N PHE A 179 -9.30 12.93 -21.94
CA PHE A 179 -8.91 11.87 -21.01
C PHE A 179 -9.96 11.59 -19.92
N GLY A 180 -10.98 12.46 -19.78
CA GLY A 180 -12.03 12.28 -18.78
C GLY A 180 -11.49 12.14 -17.36
N GLU A 181 -12.00 11.16 -16.63
CA GLU A 181 -11.58 10.88 -15.25
C GLU A 181 -10.20 10.24 -15.14
N SER A 182 -9.57 9.88 -16.28
CA SER A 182 -8.23 9.31 -16.32
C SER A 182 -7.12 10.35 -16.07
N VAL A 183 -7.44 11.66 -16.02
CA VAL A 183 -6.46 12.71 -15.74
C VAL A 183 -6.93 13.65 -14.66
N CYS A 184 -6.08 13.90 -13.66
CA CYS A 184 -6.29 14.89 -12.61
C CYS A 184 -5.16 15.90 -12.59
N PHE A 185 -5.49 17.19 -12.32
CA PHE A 185 -4.53 18.27 -12.25
C PHE A 185 -4.28 18.69 -10.79
N TYR A 186 -3.01 18.81 -10.43
CA TYR A 186 -2.55 19.18 -9.09
C TYR A 186 -1.61 20.40 -9.18
N PRO A 187 -2.17 21.61 -9.34
CA PRO A 187 -1.36 22.81 -9.44
C PRO A 187 -0.73 23.20 -8.09
N ILE A 188 0.56 23.48 -8.12
CA ILE A 188 1.35 24.01 -6.99
C ILE A 188 1.83 25.40 -7.38
N GLN A 189 1.28 26.42 -6.75
CA GLN A 189 1.68 27.80 -7.01
C GLN A 189 2.95 28.15 -6.26
N VAL A 190 3.90 28.77 -6.98
CA VAL A 190 5.12 29.35 -6.44
C VAL A 190 5.00 30.88 -6.49
N GLY A 191 5.09 31.55 -5.35
CA GLY A 191 4.88 33.00 -5.25
C GLY A 191 3.47 33.41 -4.84
N GLU A 192 3.25 34.72 -4.71
CA GLU A 192 2.05 35.26 -4.05
C GLU A 192 1.12 36.03 -5.04
N SER A 193 1.23 35.76 -6.37
CA SER A 193 0.41 36.42 -7.38
C SER A 193 -1.07 36.05 -7.23
N ALA A 194 -1.93 37.05 -7.06
CA ALA A 194 -3.37 36.84 -6.98
C ALA A 194 -3.95 36.27 -8.29
N ASN A 195 -3.43 36.76 -9.44
CA ASN A 195 -3.81 36.24 -10.75
C ASN A 195 -3.35 34.79 -10.93
N GLY A 196 -2.14 34.48 -10.50
CA GLY A 196 -1.61 33.12 -10.48
C GLY A 196 -2.47 32.17 -9.62
N THR A 197 -2.85 32.62 -8.41
CA THR A 197 -3.75 31.88 -7.53
C THR A 197 -5.09 31.55 -8.20
N ALA A 198 -5.69 32.58 -8.85
CA ALA A 198 -6.97 32.39 -9.51
C ALA A 198 -6.89 31.41 -10.70
N LEU A 199 -5.80 31.49 -11.49
CA LEU A 199 -5.55 30.59 -12.61
C LEU A 199 -5.33 29.15 -12.12
N MET A 200 -4.44 28.96 -11.13
CA MET A 200 -4.11 27.62 -10.63
C MET A 200 -5.31 26.92 -9.97
N LYS A 201 -6.14 27.66 -9.23
CA LYS A 201 -7.40 27.11 -8.69
C LYS A 201 -8.35 26.69 -9.79
N GLN A 202 -8.50 27.51 -10.84
CA GLN A 202 -9.36 27.18 -11.97
C GLN A 202 -8.85 25.95 -12.74
N ILE A 203 -7.54 25.76 -12.88
CA ILE A 203 -6.96 24.53 -13.45
C ILE A 203 -7.29 23.32 -12.56
N ALA A 204 -7.19 23.45 -11.25
CA ALA A 204 -7.54 22.38 -10.32
C ALA A 204 -9.02 21.98 -10.43
N ASP A 205 -9.93 22.98 -10.58
CA ASP A 205 -11.37 22.79 -10.70
C ASP A 205 -11.76 22.07 -12.02
N ILE A 206 -11.01 22.29 -13.09
CA ILE A 206 -11.19 21.59 -14.37
C ILE A 206 -10.82 20.11 -14.23
N GLY A 207 -9.72 19.84 -13.53
CA GLY A 207 -9.27 18.49 -13.22
C GLY A 207 -9.98 17.95 -11.97
N CYS A 208 -9.79 16.68 -11.67
CA CYS A 208 -10.27 16.05 -10.44
C CYS A 208 -9.31 16.23 -9.25
N GLY A 209 -8.37 17.17 -9.35
CA GLY A 209 -7.34 17.42 -8.36
C GLY A 209 -7.66 18.56 -7.38
N PHE A 210 -6.62 19.17 -6.85
CA PHE A 210 -6.74 20.30 -5.93
C PHE A 210 -5.53 21.23 -6.06
N TYR A 211 -5.75 22.49 -5.71
CA TYR A 211 -4.72 23.54 -5.65
C TYR A 211 -3.90 23.43 -4.36
N SER A 212 -2.60 23.66 -4.46
CA SER A 212 -1.69 23.82 -3.32
C SER A 212 -0.81 25.04 -3.48
N HIS A 213 -0.31 25.58 -2.37
CA HIS A 213 0.68 26.65 -2.39
C HIS A 213 2.05 26.14 -1.93
N ALA A 214 3.11 26.56 -2.60
CA ALA A 214 4.49 26.14 -2.32
C ALA A 214 4.89 26.27 -0.85
N LYS A 215 4.45 27.35 -0.16
CA LYS A 215 4.75 27.58 1.25
C LYS A 215 4.21 26.50 2.19
N ASP A 216 3.09 25.88 1.82
CA ASP A 216 2.44 24.85 2.62
C ASP A 216 3.10 23.47 2.41
N LEU A 217 3.78 23.29 1.27
CA LEU A 217 4.41 22.04 0.86
C LEU A 217 5.92 22.01 1.11
N ILE A 218 6.58 23.17 1.19
CA ILE A 218 8.04 23.22 1.26
C ILE A 218 8.59 22.60 2.57
N GLY A 219 7.76 22.43 3.61
CA GLY A 219 8.06 21.66 4.80
C GLY A 219 7.83 20.15 4.62
N GLY A 220 8.38 19.34 5.51
CA GLY A 220 8.31 17.87 5.40
C GLY A 220 6.89 17.30 5.48
N SER A 221 6.08 17.72 6.47
CA SER A 221 4.73 17.22 6.67
C SER A 221 3.79 17.55 5.51
N GLY A 222 3.74 18.82 5.08
CA GLY A 222 2.86 19.23 3.98
C GLY A 222 3.18 18.54 2.66
N MET A 223 4.47 18.30 2.37
CA MET A 223 4.87 17.53 1.19
C MET A 223 4.49 16.06 1.30
N ALA A 224 4.63 15.46 2.48
CA ALA A 224 4.22 14.08 2.71
C ALA A 224 2.71 13.90 2.51
N ASP A 225 1.91 14.79 3.11
CA ASP A 225 0.45 14.78 2.95
C ASP A 225 0.03 14.95 1.48
N PHE A 226 0.75 15.80 0.72
CA PHE A 226 0.51 15.97 -0.71
C PHE A 226 0.80 14.69 -1.48
N VAL A 227 1.97 14.08 -1.29
CA VAL A 227 2.36 12.83 -1.98
C VAL A 227 1.40 11.70 -1.65
N GLU A 228 1.06 11.52 -0.37
CA GLU A 228 0.10 10.50 0.07
C GLU A 228 -1.26 10.70 -0.61
N LYS A 229 -1.79 11.91 -0.57
CA LYS A 229 -3.11 12.21 -1.13
C LYS A 229 -3.18 12.06 -2.65
N VAL A 230 -2.10 12.41 -3.36
CA VAL A 230 -2.06 12.43 -4.84
C VAL A 230 -1.63 11.08 -5.41
N LEU A 231 -0.59 10.48 -4.85
CA LEU A 231 0.13 9.38 -5.50
C LEU A 231 -0.01 8.02 -4.80
N LEU A 232 -0.44 8.01 -3.53
CA LEU A 232 -0.43 6.79 -2.74
C LEU A 232 -1.83 6.45 -2.24
N GLU A 233 -2.07 5.18 -2.07
CA GLU A 233 -3.22 4.64 -1.34
C GLU A 233 -2.75 3.48 -0.44
N GLU A 234 -3.38 3.33 0.72
CA GLU A 234 -3.09 2.19 1.59
C GLU A 234 -3.50 0.89 0.89
N LYS A 235 -2.65 -0.10 0.98
CA LYS A 235 -3.01 -1.45 0.53
C LYS A 235 -4.16 -1.96 1.39
N PRO A 236 -5.13 -2.66 0.79
CA PRO A 236 -6.16 -3.31 1.58
C PRO A 236 -5.49 -4.24 2.61
N PRO A 237 -6.03 -4.34 3.83
CA PRO A 237 -5.53 -5.28 4.83
C PRO A 237 -5.40 -6.66 4.20
N GLN A 238 -4.21 -7.24 4.25
CA GLN A 238 -4.07 -8.63 3.87
C GLN A 238 -4.80 -9.46 4.92
N LEU A 239 -5.85 -10.15 4.48
CA LEU A 239 -6.48 -11.15 5.34
C LEU A 239 -5.42 -12.18 5.68
N PRO A 240 -5.35 -12.63 6.95
CA PRO A 240 -4.46 -13.72 7.31
C PRO A 240 -4.70 -14.92 6.38
N ILE A 241 -3.63 -15.56 5.97
CA ILE A 241 -3.72 -16.77 5.14
C ILE A 241 -4.43 -17.84 5.95
N ASP A 242 -5.39 -18.51 5.32
CA ASP A 242 -6.13 -19.67 5.81
C ASP A 242 -6.04 -20.72 4.69
N SER A 243 -5.07 -21.63 4.83
CA SER A 243 -4.63 -22.52 3.73
C SER A 243 -5.63 -23.63 3.42
N ASP A 244 -6.38 -24.10 4.40
CA ASP A 244 -7.38 -25.15 4.22
C ASP A 244 -8.83 -24.65 4.21
N ASN A 245 -9.01 -23.33 4.47
CA ASN A 245 -10.29 -22.64 4.45
C ASN A 245 -11.28 -23.16 5.51
N ASP A 246 -10.78 -23.47 6.69
CA ASP A 246 -11.60 -23.89 7.83
C ASP A 246 -12.13 -22.71 8.68
N GLY A 247 -11.65 -21.48 8.40
CA GLY A 247 -12.03 -20.24 9.07
C GLY A 247 -11.05 -19.80 10.16
N ILE A 248 -9.99 -20.56 10.40
CA ILE A 248 -8.92 -20.23 11.34
C ILE A 248 -7.64 -19.93 10.56
N PRO A 249 -7.07 -18.73 10.68
CA PRO A 249 -5.84 -18.38 9.96
C PRO A 249 -4.64 -19.26 10.36
N ASP A 250 -3.76 -19.56 9.40
CA ASP A 250 -2.57 -20.44 9.56
C ASP A 250 -1.73 -20.13 10.80
N ASN A 251 -1.62 -18.86 11.19
CA ASN A 251 -0.83 -18.45 12.35
C ASN A 251 -1.50 -18.76 13.72
N TYR A 252 -2.80 -19.11 13.71
CA TYR A 252 -3.57 -19.55 14.87
C TYR A 252 -4.02 -20.99 14.74
N ASP A 253 -3.86 -21.59 13.55
CA ASP A 253 -4.28 -22.93 13.23
C ASP A 253 -3.22 -23.97 13.60
N LYS A 254 -3.59 -24.95 14.42
CA LYS A 254 -2.75 -26.09 14.77
C LYS A 254 -2.91 -27.27 13.81
N CYS A 255 -3.92 -27.23 12.93
CA CYS A 255 -4.30 -28.33 12.05
C CYS A 255 -4.45 -27.87 10.59
N LEU A 256 -3.37 -27.37 10.00
CA LEU A 256 -3.29 -26.72 8.66
C LEU A 256 -3.86 -27.54 7.47
N ASN A 257 -4.44 -28.68 7.67
CA ASN A 257 -5.00 -29.54 6.64
C ASN A 257 -6.34 -30.15 7.09
N THR A 258 -7.17 -29.37 7.76
CA THR A 258 -8.50 -29.81 8.16
C THR A 258 -9.35 -30.15 6.93
N PRO A 259 -10.05 -31.28 6.94
CA PRO A 259 -10.90 -31.68 5.82
C PRO A 259 -12.00 -30.65 5.55
N LYS A 260 -12.26 -30.33 4.29
CA LYS A 260 -13.34 -29.41 3.93
C LYS A 260 -14.66 -29.81 4.56
N TYR A 261 -15.37 -28.81 5.08
CA TYR A 261 -16.67 -28.96 5.78
C TYR A 261 -16.61 -29.63 7.14
N ALA A 262 -15.43 -29.99 7.66
CA ALA A 262 -15.29 -30.38 9.04
C ALA A 262 -15.56 -29.21 9.97
N ARG A 263 -16.17 -29.47 11.12
CA ARG A 263 -16.32 -28.44 12.16
C ARG A 263 -15.07 -28.40 13.01
N VAL A 264 -14.46 -27.23 13.08
CA VAL A 264 -13.22 -27.05 13.84
C VAL A 264 -13.45 -26.38 15.19
N ASN A 265 -12.54 -26.61 16.11
CA ASN A 265 -12.45 -25.87 17.36
C ASN A 265 -11.73 -24.52 17.13
N ALA A 266 -11.50 -23.75 18.20
CA ALA A 266 -10.79 -22.48 18.14
C ALA A 266 -9.31 -22.59 17.71
N GLU A 267 -8.78 -23.80 17.60
CA GLU A 267 -7.42 -24.11 17.21
C GLU A 267 -7.31 -24.65 15.77
N GLY A 268 -8.40 -24.60 14.98
CA GLY A 268 -8.44 -25.07 13.60
C GLY A 268 -8.51 -26.60 13.46
N CYS A 269 -8.66 -27.33 14.55
CA CYS A 269 -8.66 -28.80 14.49
C CYS A 269 -10.07 -29.35 14.42
N TRP A 270 -10.30 -30.32 13.51
CA TRP A 270 -11.51 -31.09 13.50
C TRP A 270 -11.54 -31.99 14.71
N VAL A 271 -12.38 -31.69 15.68
CA VAL A 271 -12.53 -32.44 16.92
C VAL A 271 -13.84 -33.24 16.84
N LEU A 272 -13.70 -34.52 16.91
CA LEU A 272 -14.83 -35.44 17.00
C LEU A 272 -15.10 -35.77 18.48
N ASN A 273 -16.34 -35.68 18.89
CA ASN A 273 -16.73 -36.19 20.20
C ASN A 273 -16.59 -37.72 20.23
N ASP A 274 -16.10 -38.23 21.36
CA ASP A 274 -16.01 -39.68 21.54
C ASP A 274 -17.39 -40.32 21.48
N ILE A 275 -17.45 -41.46 20.79
CA ILE A 275 -18.63 -42.32 20.78
C ILE A 275 -18.56 -43.22 22.00
N LEU A 276 -19.30 -42.86 23.05
CA LEU A 276 -19.30 -43.61 24.29
C LEU A 276 -20.24 -44.80 24.23
N PHE A 277 -19.78 -45.91 24.83
CA PHE A 277 -20.54 -47.13 24.89
C PHE A 277 -20.91 -47.48 26.33
N ASN A 278 -22.10 -48.05 26.49
CA ASN A 278 -22.51 -48.62 27.78
C ASN A 278 -21.63 -49.80 28.17
N THR A 279 -21.58 -50.11 29.46
CA THR A 279 -20.82 -51.27 29.98
C THR A 279 -21.24 -52.57 29.28
N ASN A 280 -20.26 -53.33 28.83
CA ASN A 280 -20.46 -54.61 28.10
C ASN A 280 -21.36 -54.51 26.86
N ASN A 281 -21.41 -53.34 26.21
CA ASN A 281 -22.26 -53.12 25.05
C ASN A 281 -21.42 -52.53 23.89
N SER A 282 -21.75 -52.94 22.67
CA SER A 282 -21.20 -52.41 21.41
C SER A 282 -22.28 -51.81 20.49
N LYS A 283 -23.52 -51.68 20.98
CA LYS A 283 -24.62 -51.09 20.20
C LYS A 283 -24.50 -49.57 20.20
N LEU A 284 -24.56 -49.00 19.03
CA LEU A 284 -24.65 -47.55 18.84
C LEU A 284 -26.02 -47.02 19.27
N ASP A 285 -26.05 -45.97 20.00
CA ASP A 285 -27.28 -45.26 20.38
C ASP A 285 -27.57 -44.09 19.44
N LEU A 286 -28.63 -43.32 19.70
CA LEU A 286 -29.03 -42.20 18.87
C LEU A 286 -28.01 -41.06 18.92
N SER A 287 -27.32 -40.87 20.04
CA SER A 287 -26.30 -39.81 20.18
C SER A 287 -25.06 -40.13 19.33
N ALA A 288 -24.64 -41.39 19.32
CA ALA A 288 -23.59 -41.91 18.45
C ALA A 288 -23.94 -41.70 16.97
N ASN A 289 -25.18 -41.90 16.58
CA ASN A 289 -25.62 -41.71 15.20
C ASN A 289 -25.46 -40.27 14.72
N TYR A 290 -25.73 -39.27 15.55
CA TYR A 290 -25.51 -37.84 15.18
C TYR A 290 -24.05 -37.54 14.91
N ILE A 291 -23.15 -38.02 15.76
CA ILE A 291 -21.71 -37.87 15.59
C ILE A 291 -21.25 -38.51 14.29
N LEU A 292 -21.72 -39.76 14.06
CA LEU A 292 -21.38 -40.54 12.87
C LEU A 292 -21.95 -39.93 11.58
N ASP A 293 -23.14 -39.32 11.62
CA ASP A 293 -23.71 -38.62 10.45
C ASP A 293 -22.90 -37.37 10.09
N GLU A 294 -22.29 -36.65 11.05
CA GLU A 294 -21.35 -35.60 10.79
C GLU A 294 -20.07 -36.10 10.10
N ILE A 295 -19.54 -37.23 10.57
CA ILE A 295 -18.39 -37.89 9.93
C ILE A 295 -18.72 -38.33 8.50
N VAL A 296 -19.89 -38.88 8.27
CA VAL A 296 -20.40 -39.27 6.92
C VAL A 296 -20.41 -38.04 6.03
N TYR A 297 -20.97 -36.90 6.49
CA TYR A 297 -21.06 -35.66 5.73
C TYR A 297 -19.69 -35.17 5.25
N VAL A 298 -18.67 -35.23 6.13
CA VAL A 298 -17.29 -34.85 5.80
C VAL A 298 -16.65 -35.85 4.83
N LEU A 299 -16.79 -37.16 5.08
CA LEU A 299 -16.21 -38.20 4.25
C LEU A 299 -16.77 -38.24 2.82
N GLU A 300 -18.05 -37.96 2.64
CA GLU A 300 -18.68 -37.87 1.32
C GLU A 300 -18.09 -36.76 0.48
N ARG A 301 -17.72 -35.61 1.12
CA ARG A 301 -17.18 -34.43 0.47
C ARG A 301 -15.67 -34.43 0.31
N ASN A 302 -15.01 -35.36 0.96
CA ASN A 302 -13.58 -35.59 0.89
C ASN A 302 -13.27 -37.04 0.46
N PRO A 303 -13.45 -37.38 -0.82
CA PRO A 303 -13.36 -38.80 -1.28
C PRO A 303 -11.98 -39.44 -1.10
N GLY A 304 -10.91 -38.62 -0.99
CA GLY A 304 -9.55 -39.09 -0.72
C GLY A 304 -9.22 -39.29 0.76
N LEU A 305 -10.12 -38.87 1.68
CA LEU A 305 -9.88 -38.97 3.11
C LEU A 305 -10.12 -40.44 3.59
N THR A 306 -9.17 -40.95 4.35
CA THR A 306 -9.28 -42.24 5.06
C THR A 306 -9.27 -41.98 6.57
N ILE A 307 -9.93 -42.78 7.35
CA ILE A 307 -9.97 -42.64 8.81
C ILE A 307 -9.64 -43.96 9.52
N ASP A 308 -8.97 -43.83 10.66
CA ASP A 308 -8.75 -44.92 11.60
C ASP A 308 -9.78 -44.82 12.72
N ILE A 309 -10.47 -45.93 12.96
CA ILE A 309 -11.48 -46.05 14.00
C ILE A 309 -10.88 -46.89 15.14
N SER A 310 -10.56 -46.23 16.23
CA SER A 310 -9.91 -46.86 17.40
C SER A 310 -10.89 -47.11 18.51
N GLY A 311 -11.14 -48.37 18.84
CA GLY A 311 -12.00 -48.76 19.96
C GLY A 311 -11.22 -49.01 21.25
N TYR A 312 -11.78 -48.59 22.38
CA TYR A 312 -11.19 -48.77 23.70
C TYR A 312 -12.20 -49.27 24.72
N THR A 313 -11.70 -49.75 25.85
CA THR A 313 -12.51 -50.18 27.02
C THR A 313 -11.94 -49.57 28.31
N ASP A 314 -12.69 -49.64 29.37
CA ASP A 314 -12.15 -49.53 30.72
C ASP A 314 -11.30 -50.77 31.07
N ASN A 315 -10.76 -50.82 32.30
CA ASN A 315 -9.92 -51.91 32.78
C ASN A 315 -10.70 -53.04 33.49
N VAL A 316 -12.03 -53.03 33.45
CA VAL A 316 -12.87 -54.06 34.11
C VAL A 316 -12.97 -55.28 33.21
N GLY A 317 -12.57 -56.43 33.72
CA GLY A 317 -12.58 -57.72 33.00
C GLY A 317 -11.20 -58.16 32.56
N SER A 318 -11.15 -59.29 31.78
CA SER A 318 -9.88 -59.76 31.26
C SER A 318 -9.39 -58.93 30.06
N PHE A 319 -8.07 -58.88 29.86
CA PHE A 319 -7.47 -58.18 28.74
C PHE A 319 -8.00 -58.65 27.38
N ASP A 320 -8.04 -60.00 27.16
CA ASP A 320 -8.50 -60.57 25.90
C ASP A 320 -9.97 -60.25 25.62
N TYR A 321 -10.81 -60.29 26.67
CA TYR A 321 -12.22 -59.93 26.57
C TYR A 321 -12.35 -58.47 26.13
N ASN A 322 -11.59 -57.59 26.75
CA ASN A 322 -11.61 -56.14 26.45
C ASN A 322 -11.08 -55.81 25.06
N VAL A 323 -10.04 -56.52 24.58
CA VAL A 323 -9.57 -56.38 23.20
C VAL A 323 -10.67 -56.77 22.21
N ASN A 324 -11.35 -57.92 22.43
CA ASN A 324 -12.45 -58.34 21.57
C ASN A 324 -13.65 -57.39 21.62
N LEU A 325 -14.02 -56.90 22.80
CA LEU A 325 -15.10 -55.90 22.95
C LEU A 325 -14.81 -54.62 22.25
N SER A 326 -13.58 -54.08 22.37
CA SER A 326 -13.17 -52.86 21.68
C SER A 326 -13.13 -53.01 20.16
N GLN A 327 -12.71 -54.20 19.65
CA GLN A 327 -12.78 -54.50 18.23
C GLN A 327 -14.23 -54.51 17.74
N THR A 328 -15.14 -55.17 18.48
CA THR A 328 -16.57 -55.18 18.14
C THR A 328 -17.18 -53.77 18.10
N ARG A 329 -16.76 -52.88 19.00
CA ARG A 329 -17.18 -51.45 18.97
C ARG A 329 -16.68 -50.74 17.75
N ALA A 330 -15.38 -50.82 17.42
CA ALA A 330 -14.81 -50.23 16.23
C ALA A 330 -15.49 -50.77 14.95
N ASP A 331 -15.78 -52.08 14.89
CA ASP A 331 -16.48 -52.69 13.77
C ASP A 331 -17.93 -52.18 13.65
N ALA A 332 -18.62 -51.94 14.77
CA ALA A 332 -19.96 -51.35 14.74
C ALA A 332 -19.99 -49.95 14.16
N VAL A 333 -19.00 -49.10 14.51
CA VAL A 333 -18.82 -47.77 13.89
C VAL A 333 -18.53 -47.89 12.40
N LYS A 334 -17.60 -48.77 12.01
CA LYS A 334 -17.28 -49.02 10.60
C LYS A 334 -18.51 -49.48 9.83
N ALA A 335 -19.26 -50.45 10.36
CA ALA A 335 -20.47 -50.95 9.74
C ALA A 335 -21.54 -49.86 9.54
N TYR A 336 -21.67 -48.95 10.51
CA TYR A 336 -22.56 -47.79 10.36
C TYR A 336 -22.16 -46.90 9.20
N LEU A 337 -20.88 -46.49 9.13
CA LEU A 337 -20.37 -45.65 8.05
C LEU A 337 -20.52 -46.31 6.67
N VAL A 338 -20.25 -47.63 6.57
CA VAL A 338 -20.48 -48.41 5.33
C VAL A 338 -21.96 -48.40 4.97
N SER A 339 -22.87 -48.56 5.94
CA SER A 339 -24.32 -48.55 5.70
C SER A 339 -24.82 -47.21 5.14
N LYS A 340 -24.08 -46.12 5.40
CA LYS A 340 -24.32 -44.76 4.87
C LYS A 340 -23.65 -44.51 3.51
N GLY A 341 -22.96 -45.51 2.94
CA GLY A 341 -22.36 -45.44 1.61
C GLY A 341 -20.88 -45.11 1.58
N ILE A 342 -20.20 -45.02 2.74
CA ILE A 342 -18.74 -44.81 2.76
C ILE A 342 -18.05 -46.11 2.35
N VAL A 343 -17.10 -45.99 1.40
CA VAL A 343 -16.36 -47.13 0.86
C VAL A 343 -15.51 -47.79 1.96
N GLU A 344 -15.65 -49.08 2.13
CA GLU A 344 -15.03 -49.84 3.23
C GLU A 344 -13.51 -49.71 3.29
N SER A 345 -12.82 -49.63 2.14
CA SER A 345 -11.36 -49.48 2.08
C SER A 345 -10.84 -48.16 2.64
N ARG A 346 -11.71 -47.19 2.90
CA ARG A 346 -11.37 -45.91 3.54
C ARG A 346 -11.44 -45.95 5.07
N LEU A 347 -11.88 -47.08 5.64
CA LEU A 347 -12.18 -47.24 7.06
C LEU A 347 -11.32 -48.35 7.65
N ASN A 348 -10.43 -48.03 8.56
CA ASN A 348 -9.59 -48.98 9.26
C ASN A 348 -10.04 -49.08 10.73
N ALA A 349 -10.71 -50.17 11.10
CA ALA A 349 -11.22 -50.37 12.45
C ALA A 349 -10.30 -51.26 13.27
N LYS A 350 -9.90 -50.81 14.47
CA LYS A 350 -9.00 -51.51 15.37
C LYS A 350 -9.37 -51.34 16.83
N GLY A 351 -9.47 -52.47 17.54
CA GLY A 351 -9.66 -52.52 18.98
C GLY A 351 -8.32 -52.53 19.73
N PHE A 352 -8.20 -51.74 20.76
CA PHE A 352 -7.00 -51.63 21.61
C PHE A 352 -7.25 -52.10 23.04
N GLY A 353 -8.48 -52.49 23.38
CA GLY A 353 -8.84 -52.93 24.74
C GLY A 353 -8.63 -51.82 25.77
N PRO A 354 -8.09 -52.13 26.95
CA PRO A 354 -7.88 -51.15 28.02
C PRO A 354 -6.57 -50.35 27.87
N ASN A 355 -5.88 -50.48 26.73
CA ASN A 355 -4.66 -49.71 26.49
C ASN A 355 -4.95 -48.23 26.23
N ASN A 356 -4.01 -47.38 26.61
CA ASN A 356 -4.11 -45.92 26.41
C ASN A 356 -5.39 -45.30 26.98
N PRO A 357 -5.63 -45.38 28.31
CA PRO A 357 -6.83 -44.82 28.92
C PRO A 357 -6.80 -43.27 28.74
N ALA A 358 -7.95 -42.70 28.40
CA ALA A 358 -8.12 -41.27 28.31
C ALA A 358 -8.20 -40.63 29.70
N GLU A 359 -8.81 -41.36 30.65
CA GLU A 359 -8.97 -40.91 32.02
C GLU A 359 -8.62 -42.02 33.02
N SER A 360 -8.51 -41.69 34.31
CA SER A 360 -8.22 -42.68 35.36
C SER A 360 -9.34 -43.75 35.43
N ASN A 361 -8.95 -45.02 35.49
CA ASN A 361 -9.88 -46.11 35.70
C ASN A 361 -10.33 -46.28 37.17
N ASP A 362 -9.86 -45.46 38.12
CA ASP A 362 -10.19 -45.58 39.53
C ASP A 362 -11.61 -45.05 39.83
N THR A 363 -12.11 -44.13 39.00
CA THR A 363 -13.47 -43.58 39.13
C THR A 363 -14.41 -44.15 38.07
N GLU A 364 -15.74 -44.19 38.34
CA GLU A 364 -16.72 -44.62 37.34
C GLU A 364 -16.81 -43.65 36.17
N GLU A 365 -16.67 -42.36 36.43
CA GLU A 365 -16.64 -41.30 35.40
C GLU A 365 -15.46 -41.52 34.45
N GLY A 366 -14.27 -41.78 34.98
CA GLY A 366 -13.09 -42.04 34.17
C GLY A 366 -13.19 -43.31 33.37
N ARG A 367 -13.74 -44.38 33.99
CA ARG A 367 -14.05 -45.62 33.23
C ARG A 367 -15.06 -45.40 32.13
N ALA A 368 -16.08 -44.58 32.36
CA ALA A 368 -17.06 -44.23 31.32
C ALA A 368 -16.38 -43.53 30.11
N MET A 369 -15.46 -42.63 30.36
CA MET A 369 -14.69 -41.97 29.31
C MET A 369 -13.74 -42.91 28.58
N ASN A 370 -13.28 -43.98 29.23
CA ASN A 370 -12.43 -45.00 28.61
C ASN A 370 -13.21 -45.98 27.71
N ARG A 371 -14.53 -46.07 27.87
CA ARG A 371 -15.42 -46.92 27.02
C ARG A 371 -15.78 -46.17 25.72
N ARG A 372 -14.84 -45.86 24.90
CA ARG A 372 -14.98 -45.08 23.70
C ARG A 372 -14.60 -45.81 22.42
#